data_6fef2fe3a658ddc4f265315e0dea3d0a
#
_entry.id   6fef2fe3a658ddc4f265315e0dea3d0a
#
_cell.length_a   1.000
_cell.length_b   1.000
_cell.length_c   1.000
_cell.angle_alpha   90.00
_cell.angle_beta   90.00
_cell.angle_gamma   90.00
#
_symmetry.space_group_name_H-M   'P 1'
#
loop_
_entity.id
_entity.type
_entity.pdbx_description
1 polymer ?
#
loop_
_entity_poly.entity_id
_entity_poly.type
_entity_poly.pdbx_seq_one_letter_code
_entity_poly.pdbx_strand_id
1 'polypeptide(L)'
;MPQPKNLTPLGHRIDFEALITVDSANPNGDPMKKGLPRTDSSRRGVISAVCIRRKLRNALAELGQPILISPPERPGDDLARRLSALPGNCDIPAEACRRWFDVRAFGQVFSSRGMHAPGVKGAVSIQPAVSVCPVKVISTGITCCLPNNGKISMGFKSSVEHGLYILRGSIIPGVAAKNDLLRESLLHFPDNDCSSSRPAGSIEVRRLYWWEHPGKLGVCPPAMVFSSVIAEPLRSRPASFADYEITNAEIPGVKLSIFENDTLTAVGNSRRG
;
A
#
# COMPACT_ATOMS: atom_id res chain seq x y z
N MET A 1 -20.88 -5.31 -19.77
CA MET A 1 -19.99 -5.58 -18.64
C MET A 1 -20.74 -6.43 -17.62
N PRO A 2 -20.18 -7.52 -17.09
CA PRO A 2 -20.88 -8.36 -16.12
C PRO A 2 -21.18 -7.54 -14.86
N GLN A 3 -22.41 -7.58 -14.42
CA GLN A 3 -22.87 -7.00 -13.17
C GLN A 3 -22.05 -7.61 -12.01
N PRO A 4 -21.56 -6.83 -11.04
CA PRO A 4 -20.93 -7.42 -9.86
C PRO A 4 -21.98 -8.26 -9.13
N LYS A 5 -21.73 -9.57 -9.05
CA LYS A 5 -22.54 -10.52 -8.24
C LYS A 5 -22.61 -9.97 -6.82
N ASN A 6 -23.75 -10.10 -6.17
CA ASN A 6 -24.09 -9.63 -4.82
C ASN A 6 -22.87 -9.53 -3.91
N LEU A 7 -22.47 -8.30 -3.59
CA LEU A 7 -21.39 -8.02 -2.68
C LEU A 7 -21.90 -8.29 -1.25
N THR A 8 -21.55 -9.41 -0.67
CA THR A 8 -21.82 -9.66 0.76
C THR A 8 -20.95 -8.72 1.58
N PRO A 9 -21.51 -7.82 2.37
CA PRO A 9 -20.73 -6.94 3.22
C PRO A 9 -19.91 -7.75 4.24
N LEU A 10 -18.70 -7.27 4.54
CA LEU A 10 -17.90 -7.82 5.63
C LEU A 10 -18.67 -7.67 6.95
N GLY A 11 -18.85 -8.78 7.66
CA GLY A 11 -19.61 -8.80 8.92
C GLY A 11 -18.79 -8.44 10.16
N HIS A 12 -17.46 -8.38 10.05
CA HIS A 12 -16.52 -8.23 11.16
C HIS A 12 -15.37 -7.28 10.81
N ARG A 13 -14.67 -6.79 11.83
CA ARG A 13 -13.46 -5.96 11.67
C ARG A 13 -12.26 -6.84 11.36
N ILE A 14 -11.41 -6.34 10.49
CA ILE A 14 -10.08 -6.89 10.23
C ILE A 14 -9.04 -5.81 10.51
N ASP A 15 -7.99 -6.15 11.26
CA ASP A 15 -6.79 -5.34 11.37
C ASP A 15 -5.66 -6.03 10.61
N PHE A 16 -4.72 -5.26 10.08
CA PHE A 16 -3.57 -5.82 9.37
C PHE A 16 -2.29 -5.02 9.62
N GLU A 17 -1.18 -5.73 9.57
CA GLU A 17 0.16 -5.14 9.62
C GLU A 17 1.04 -5.82 8.56
N ALA A 18 1.71 -5.03 7.73
CA ALA A 18 2.65 -5.54 6.74
C ALA A 18 4.08 -5.06 7.05
N LEU A 19 5.01 -6.00 7.03
CA LEU A 19 6.44 -5.77 7.11
C LEU A 19 7.00 -5.65 5.70
N ILE A 20 7.58 -4.50 5.38
CA ILE A 20 8.03 -4.14 4.02
C ILE A 20 9.51 -3.85 4.05
N THR A 21 10.31 -4.59 3.30
CA THR A 21 11.73 -4.23 3.07
C THR A 21 11.85 -3.25 1.91
N VAL A 22 12.79 -2.34 2.06
CA VAL A 22 13.21 -1.40 1.03
C VAL A 22 14.72 -1.48 0.92
N ASP A 23 15.22 -1.88 -0.25
CA ASP A 23 16.64 -2.10 -0.51
C ASP A 23 17.09 -1.31 -1.73
N SER A 24 18.00 -0.37 -1.55
CA SER A 24 18.54 0.48 -2.63
C SER A 24 17.48 1.19 -3.48
N ALA A 25 16.33 1.53 -2.88
CA ALA A 25 15.17 2.11 -3.55
C ALA A 25 14.66 3.39 -2.91
N ASN A 26 13.88 4.16 -3.67
CA ASN A 26 13.13 5.30 -3.16
C ASN A 26 11.64 4.92 -3.05
N PRO A 27 11.15 4.50 -1.89
CA PRO A 27 9.78 4.03 -1.74
C PRO A 27 8.74 5.14 -1.87
N ASN A 28 9.12 6.37 -1.47
CA ASN A 28 8.25 7.54 -1.54
C ASN A 28 9.07 8.85 -1.51
N GLY A 29 9.34 9.40 -2.69
CA GLY A 29 10.04 10.67 -2.82
C GLY A 29 9.24 11.86 -2.25
N ASP A 30 9.96 12.83 -1.68
CA ASP A 30 9.38 14.08 -1.20
C ASP A 30 9.56 15.20 -2.24
N PRO A 31 8.48 15.68 -2.88
CA PRO A 31 8.58 16.75 -3.87
C PRO A 31 9.17 18.05 -3.30
N MET A 32 8.93 18.34 -2.01
CA MET A 32 9.49 19.53 -1.34
C MET A 32 10.99 19.41 -1.04
N LYS A 33 11.53 18.19 -1.08
CA LYS A 33 12.96 17.87 -0.87
C LYS A 33 13.62 17.29 -2.12
N LYS A 34 13.27 17.80 -3.31
CA LYS A 34 13.85 17.38 -4.59
C LYS A 34 13.75 15.87 -4.86
N GLY A 35 12.68 15.25 -4.38
CA GLY A 35 12.46 13.82 -4.57
C GLY A 35 13.26 12.88 -3.66
N LEU A 36 13.94 13.39 -2.64
CA LEU A 36 14.60 12.54 -1.63
C LEU A 36 13.59 11.60 -0.97
N PRO A 37 13.98 10.38 -0.58
CA PRO A 37 13.16 9.52 0.25
C PRO A 37 12.64 10.26 1.48
N ARG A 38 11.35 10.12 1.77
CA ARG A 38 10.73 10.78 2.94
C ARG A 38 11.27 10.20 4.23
N THR A 39 11.56 11.08 5.18
CA THR A 39 11.94 10.71 6.54
C THR A 39 11.21 11.59 7.56
N ASP A 40 10.99 11.06 8.76
CA ASP A 40 10.51 11.83 9.92
C ASP A 40 11.67 12.61 10.60
N SER A 41 11.35 13.30 11.71
CA SER A 41 12.33 14.04 12.52
C SER A 41 13.39 13.15 13.16
N SER A 42 13.07 11.86 13.38
CA SER A 42 14.00 10.85 13.90
C SER A 42 14.80 10.14 12.79
N ARG A 43 14.73 10.62 11.56
CA ARG A 43 15.35 10.02 10.35
C ARG A 43 14.82 8.63 10.02
N ARG A 44 13.68 8.21 10.57
CA ARG A 44 13.04 6.99 10.11
C ARG A 44 12.39 7.24 8.77
N GLY A 45 12.52 6.27 7.86
CA GLY A 45 11.91 6.33 6.54
C GLY A 45 10.38 6.31 6.63
N VAL A 46 9.71 7.05 5.75
CA VAL A 46 8.25 7.16 5.73
C VAL A 46 7.70 6.89 4.34
N ILE A 47 6.74 5.97 4.24
CA ILE A 47 5.90 5.82 3.05
C ILE A 47 4.52 6.35 3.41
N SER A 48 4.10 7.45 2.79
CA SER A 48 2.82 8.09 3.12
C SER A 48 1.62 7.20 2.77
N ALA A 49 0.55 7.30 3.55
CA ALA A 49 -0.69 6.58 3.28
C ALA A 49 -1.27 6.88 1.89
N VAL A 50 -1.03 8.07 1.35
CA VAL A 50 -1.44 8.45 -0.02
C VAL A 50 -0.66 7.64 -1.06
N CYS A 51 0.66 7.50 -0.87
CA CYS A 51 1.51 6.70 -1.75
C CYS A 51 1.08 5.22 -1.73
N ILE A 52 0.85 4.66 -0.54
CA ILE A 52 0.41 3.28 -0.38
C ILE A 52 -0.94 3.06 -1.06
N ARG A 53 -1.95 3.92 -0.81
CA ARG A 53 -3.26 3.82 -1.48
C ARG A 53 -3.15 3.92 -3.00
N ARG A 54 -2.20 4.72 -3.52
CA ARG A 54 -1.96 4.79 -4.95
C ARG A 54 -1.46 3.45 -5.49
N LYS A 55 -0.47 2.83 -4.85
CA LYS A 55 0.07 1.53 -5.24
C LYS A 55 -0.97 0.42 -5.13
N LEU A 56 -1.76 0.40 -4.06
CA LEU A 56 -2.88 -0.54 -3.89
C LEU A 56 -3.94 -0.39 -5.00
N ARG A 57 -4.22 0.84 -5.46
CA ARG A 57 -5.13 1.04 -6.61
C ARG A 57 -4.55 0.44 -7.89
N ASN A 58 -3.24 0.55 -8.11
CA ASN A 58 -2.60 -0.07 -9.26
C ASN A 58 -2.72 -1.60 -9.19
N ALA A 59 -2.35 -2.22 -8.07
CA ALA A 59 -2.48 -3.66 -7.87
C ALA A 59 -3.95 -4.14 -8.02
N LEU A 60 -4.92 -3.42 -7.46
CA LEU A 60 -6.34 -3.73 -7.63
C LEU A 60 -6.80 -3.62 -9.09
N ALA A 61 -6.28 -2.65 -9.84
CA ALA A 61 -6.59 -2.52 -11.27
C ALA A 61 -6.03 -3.70 -12.07
N GLU A 62 -4.82 -4.17 -11.76
CA GLU A 62 -4.22 -5.38 -12.35
C GLU A 62 -5.02 -6.64 -12.03
N LEU A 63 -5.62 -6.71 -10.83
CA LEU A 63 -6.58 -7.75 -10.44
C LEU A 63 -7.97 -7.55 -11.07
N GLY A 64 -8.08 -6.68 -12.08
CA GLY A 64 -9.30 -6.45 -12.85
C GLY A 64 -10.39 -5.67 -12.11
N GLN A 65 -10.05 -4.96 -11.02
CA GLN A 65 -11.04 -4.15 -10.32
C GLN A 65 -11.17 -2.77 -10.97
N PRO A 66 -12.40 -2.27 -11.18
CA PRO A 66 -12.61 -0.91 -11.67
C PRO A 66 -12.19 0.11 -10.62
N ILE A 67 -11.33 1.04 -11.02
CA ILE A 67 -10.73 2.09 -10.17
C ILE A 67 -11.12 3.46 -10.69
N LEU A 68 -11.66 4.31 -9.82
CA LEU A 68 -12.01 5.70 -10.16
C LEU A 68 -10.75 6.57 -10.26
N ILE A 69 -9.86 6.49 -9.26
CA ILE A 69 -8.66 7.32 -9.17
C ILE A 69 -7.47 6.54 -9.76
N SER A 70 -7.42 6.50 -11.09
CA SER A 70 -6.33 5.94 -11.89
C SER A 70 -5.67 7.04 -12.74
N PRO A 71 -4.46 6.83 -13.30
CA PRO A 71 -3.89 7.76 -14.28
C PRO A 71 -4.85 8.02 -15.43
N PRO A 72 -4.81 9.22 -16.04
CA PRO A 72 -5.60 9.50 -17.21
C PRO A 72 -5.18 8.59 -18.38
N GLU A 73 -6.16 7.98 -19.05
CA GLU A 73 -5.93 7.13 -20.22
C GLU A 73 -5.79 7.97 -21.52
N ARG A 74 -6.32 9.17 -21.52
CA ARG A 74 -6.34 10.10 -22.66
C ARG A 74 -6.41 11.56 -22.18
N PRO A 75 -6.05 12.53 -23.01
CA PRO A 75 -6.24 13.94 -22.69
C PRO A 75 -7.68 14.26 -22.30
N GLY A 76 -7.88 15.03 -21.23
CA GLY A 76 -9.19 15.40 -20.71
C GLY A 76 -9.90 14.30 -19.91
N ASP A 77 -9.24 13.19 -19.61
CA ASP A 77 -9.74 12.19 -18.66
C ASP A 77 -9.45 12.68 -17.23
N ASP A 78 -10.45 13.29 -16.63
CA ASP A 78 -10.42 13.81 -15.26
C ASP A 78 -11.59 13.26 -14.44
N LEU A 79 -11.60 13.60 -13.15
CA LEU A 79 -12.64 13.13 -12.23
C LEU A 79 -14.04 13.57 -12.68
N ALA A 80 -14.20 14.80 -13.15
CA ALA A 80 -15.49 15.31 -13.57
C ALA A 80 -16.04 14.52 -14.76
N ARG A 81 -15.20 14.21 -15.75
CA ARG A 81 -15.56 13.39 -16.90
C ARG A 81 -15.94 11.96 -16.51
N ARG A 82 -15.18 11.34 -15.58
CA ARG A 82 -15.51 9.99 -15.10
C ARG A 82 -16.84 9.96 -14.36
N LEU A 83 -17.12 10.99 -13.57
CA LEU A 83 -18.40 11.11 -12.86
C LEU A 83 -19.56 11.46 -13.80
N SER A 84 -19.34 12.24 -14.86
CA SER A 84 -20.40 12.54 -15.86
C SER A 84 -20.84 11.31 -16.69
N ALA A 85 -20.05 10.23 -16.66
CA ALA A 85 -20.43 8.95 -17.26
C ALA A 85 -21.36 8.11 -16.38
N LEU A 86 -21.74 8.58 -15.19
CA LEU A 86 -22.78 7.98 -14.37
C LEU A 86 -24.17 8.35 -14.91
N PRO A 87 -25.22 7.55 -14.61
CA PRO A 87 -26.59 7.89 -14.99
C PRO A 87 -27.03 9.25 -14.45
N GLY A 88 -27.71 10.06 -15.27
CA GLY A 88 -27.98 11.46 -14.97
C GLY A 88 -28.79 11.77 -13.69
N ASN A 89 -29.63 10.85 -13.22
CA ASN A 89 -30.47 11.02 -12.04
C ASN A 89 -30.12 10.01 -10.93
N CYS A 90 -28.85 9.59 -10.83
CA CYS A 90 -28.44 8.63 -9.82
C CYS A 90 -27.98 9.31 -8.52
N ASP A 91 -28.06 8.59 -7.41
CA ASP A 91 -27.29 8.89 -6.20
C ASP A 91 -25.80 8.64 -6.49
N ILE A 92 -25.05 9.72 -6.72
CA ILE A 92 -23.63 9.65 -7.12
C ILE A 92 -22.80 8.84 -6.13
N PRO A 93 -22.85 9.06 -4.80
CA PRO A 93 -22.15 8.22 -3.82
C PRO A 93 -22.47 6.73 -3.93
N ALA A 94 -23.75 6.38 -3.99
CA ALA A 94 -24.17 4.99 -4.09
C ALA A 94 -23.72 4.34 -5.40
N GLU A 95 -23.89 5.02 -6.52
CA GLU A 95 -23.48 4.51 -7.83
C GLU A 95 -21.95 4.42 -7.96
N ALA A 96 -21.22 5.40 -7.44
CA ALA A 96 -19.77 5.36 -7.38
C ALA A 96 -19.25 4.18 -6.53
N CYS A 97 -19.88 3.93 -5.38
CA CYS A 97 -19.60 2.75 -4.56
C CYS A 97 -19.89 1.44 -5.29
N ARG A 98 -20.96 1.39 -6.06
CA ARG A 98 -21.32 0.20 -6.84
C ARG A 98 -20.29 -0.07 -7.93
N ARG A 99 -19.85 0.98 -8.63
CA ARG A 99 -19.01 0.89 -9.82
C ARG A 99 -17.54 0.71 -9.51
N TRP A 100 -16.97 1.47 -8.56
CA TRP A 100 -15.53 1.54 -8.32
C TRP A 100 -15.12 0.94 -6.98
N PHE A 101 -14.16 0.03 -7.02
CA PHE A 101 -13.65 -0.64 -5.83
C PHE A 101 -12.98 0.34 -4.87
N ASP A 102 -12.14 1.24 -5.39
CA ASP A 102 -11.37 2.19 -4.59
C ASP A 102 -12.23 3.24 -3.88
N VAL A 103 -13.41 3.57 -4.41
CA VAL A 103 -14.38 4.42 -3.73
C VAL A 103 -14.90 3.73 -2.46
N ARG A 104 -15.26 2.45 -2.54
CA ARG A 104 -15.70 1.67 -1.39
C ARG A 104 -14.57 1.46 -0.38
N ALA A 105 -13.37 1.13 -0.89
CA ALA A 105 -12.23 0.81 -0.03
C ALA A 105 -11.67 2.04 0.67
N PHE A 106 -11.36 3.10 -0.09
CA PHE A 106 -10.57 4.22 0.42
C PHE A 106 -11.36 5.52 0.61
N GLY A 107 -12.62 5.53 0.16
CA GLY A 107 -13.46 6.71 0.19
C GLY A 107 -13.16 7.71 -0.94
N GLN A 108 -14.10 8.63 -1.15
CA GLN A 108 -13.98 9.68 -2.15
C GLN A 108 -14.79 10.92 -1.74
N VAL A 109 -14.20 12.08 -1.98
CA VAL A 109 -14.91 13.37 -1.91
C VAL A 109 -15.32 13.75 -3.33
N PHE A 110 -16.62 13.99 -3.54
CA PHE A 110 -17.16 14.40 -4.83
C PHE A 110 -17.32 15.92 -4.88
N SER A 111 -16.19 16.61 -5.06
CA SER A 111 -16.16 18.06 -5.24
C SER A 111 -15.52 18.36 -6.59
N SER A 112 -16.34 18.74 -7.57
CA SER A 112 -15.89 19.25 -8.86
C SER A 112 -16.77 20.41 -9.30
N ARG A 113 -16.35 21.19 -10.31
CA ARG A 113 -17.09 22.37 -10.78
C ARG A 113 -18.56 22.03 -11.07
N GLY A 114 -19.47 22.59 -10.28
CA GLY A 114 -20.93 22.41 -10.43
C GLY A 114 -21.50 21.12 -9.86
N MET A 115 -20.69 20.25 -9.26
CA MET A 115 -21.14 18.99 -8.64
C MET A 115 -20.79 19.01 -7.15
N HIS A 116 -21.80 18.97 -6.30
CA HIS A 116 -21.68 18.85 -4.85
C HIS A 116 -22.48 17.62 -4.41
N ALA A 117 -21.79 16.53 -4.16
CA ALA A 117 -22.42 15.33 -3.59
C ALA A 117 -21.71 14.98 -2.28
N PRO A 118 -22.43 14.32 -1.33
CA PRO A 118 -21.83 13.85 -0.09
C PRO A 118 -20.63 12.94 -0.37
N GLY A 119 -19.58 13.08 0.44
CA GLY A 119 -18.41 12.21 0.35
C GLY A 119 -18.74 10.78 0.83
N VAL A 120 -18.02 9.82 0.30
CA VAL A 120 -18.04 8.42 0.74
C VAL A 120 -16.89 8.19 1.73
N LYS A 121 -17.21 7.66 2.92
CA LYS A 121 -16.21 7.16 3.86
C LYS A 121 -15.79 5.76 3.42
N GLY A 122 -14.50 5.58 3.16
CA GLY A 122 -13.95 4.27 2.81
C GLY A 122 -13.93 3.31 4.00
N ALA A 123 -14.01 2.01 3.71
CA ALA A 123 -13.96 0.95 4.71
C ALA A 123 -12.52 0.68 5.20
N VAL A 124 -11.50 1.05 4.43
CA VAL A 124 -10.10 0.73 4.70
C VAL A 124 -9.37 1.96 5.23
N SER A 125 -8.90 1.87 6.46
CA SER A 125 -8.00 2.84 7.07
C SER A 125 -6.56 2.37 6.92
N ILE A 126 -5.67 3.23 6.42
CA ILE A 126 -4.25 2.95 6.22
C ILE A 126 -3.43 4.05 6.88
N GLN A 127 -2.49 3.66 7.73
CA GLN A 127 -1.49 4.55 8.33
C GLN A 127 -0.30 4.72 7.37
N PRO A 128 0.53 5.77 7.52
CA PRO A 128 1.84 5.79 6.90
C PRO A 128 2.68 4.58 7.36
N ALA A 129 3.45 3.99 6.45
CA ALA A 129 4.44 3.01 6.86
C ALA A 129 5.72 3.73 7.33
N VAL A 130 6.23 3.33 8.49
CA VAL A 130 7.40 3.95 9.11
C VAL A 130 8.46 2.89 9.36
N SER A 131 9.73 3.21 9.09
CA SER A 131 10.81 2.25 9.31
C SER A 131 11.07 2.02 10.79
N VAL A 132 11.44 0.79 11.14
CA VAL A 132 11.80 0.36 12.51
C VAL A 132 12.99 1.19 13.01
N CYS A 133 14.03 1.34 12.17
CA CYS A 133 15.24 2.10 12.47
C CYS A 133 15.33 3.36 11.62
N PRO A 134 16.16 4.35 12.00
CA PRO A 134 16.59 5.42 11.10
C PRO A 134 17.22 4.85 9.84
N VAL A 135 16.87 5.40 8.69
CA VAL A 135 17.37 4.93 7.39
C VAL A 135 18.52 5.79 6.90
N LYS A 136 19.45 5.16 6.17
CA LYS A 136 20.51 5.86 5.46
C LYS A 136 20.05 6.14 4.02
N VAL A 137 19.96 7.43 3.69
CA VAL A 137 19.69 7.90 2.32
C VAL A 137 20.99 8.12 1.58
N ILE A 138 21.10 7.49 0.40
CA ILE A 138 22.26 7.60 -0.50
C ILE A 138 21.81 8.39 -1.73
N SER A 139 22.66 9.32 -2.19
CA SER A 139 22.46 10.04 -3.45
C SER A 139 23.60 9.72 -4.41
N THR A 140 23.27 9.25 -5.60
CA THR A 140 24.21 8.88 -6.65
C THR A 140 24.01 9.80 -7.84
N GLY A 141 25.10 10.36 -8.37
CA GLY A 141 25.10 11.13 -9.60
C GLY A 141 24.80 10.22 -10.80
N ILE A 142 23.95 10.69 -11.70
CA ILE A 142 23.65 10.03 -12.98
C ILE A 142 23.88 11.02 -14.11
N THR A 143 24.36 10.53 -15.25
CA THR A 143 24.58 11.30 -16.47
C THR A 143 23.63 10.82 -17.56
N CYS A 144 23.15 11.75 -18.37
CA CYS A 144 22.35 11.41 -19.55
C CYS A 144 23.33 10.88 -20.64
N CYS A 145 23.02 9.70 -21.19
CA CYS A 145 23.81 9.12 -22.28
C CYS A 145 23.53 9.78 -23.64
N LEU A 146 22.42 10.48 -23.80
CA LEU A 146 22.07 11.23 -25.01
C LEU A 146 22.06 12.72 -24.70
N PRO A 147 23.02 13.50 -25.21
CA PRO A 147 23.07 14.95 -24.98
C PRO A 147 21.84 15.66 -25.58
N ASN A 148 21.30 16.62 -24.88
CA ASN A 148 20.28 17.53 -25.42
C ASN A 148 20.96 18.82 -25.85
N ASN A 149 20.86 19.19 -27.13
CA ASN A 149 21.53 20.35 -27.74
C ASN A 149 23.05 20.40 -27.45
N GLY A 150 23.74 19.24 -27.55
CA GLY A 150 25.17 19.12 -27.31
C GLY A 150 25.64 19.24 -25.85
N LYS A 151 24.70 19.39 -24.90
CA LYS A 151 24.98 19.48 -23.46
C LYS A 151 24.64 18.16 -22.76
N ILE A 152 25.60 17.61 -22.02
CA ILE A 152 25.37 16.49 -21.11
C ILE A 152 24.65 17.02 -19.88
N SER A 153 23.46 16.50 -19.60
CA SER A 153 22.75 16.79 -18.34
C SER A 153 23.14 15.78 -17.27
N MET A 154 23.35 16.30 -16.07
CA MET A 154 23.62 15.50 -14.87
C MET A 154 22.40 15.55 -13.96
N GLY A 155 22.11 14.45 -13.30
CA GLY A 155 21.05 14.36 -12.30
C GLY A 155 21.52 13.56 -11.08
N PHE A 156 20.65 13.48 -10.10
CA PHE A 156 20.89 12.68 -8.88
C PHE A 156 19.73 11.69 -8.70
N LYS A 157 20.10 10.47 -8.33
CA LYS A 157 19.18 9.43 -7.90
C LYS A 157 19.40 9.21 -6.41
N SER A 158 18.34 9.28 -5.62
CA SER A 158 18.43 9.08 -4.18
C SER A 158 17.59 7.88 -3.76
N SER A 159 18.17 7.02 -2.92
CA SER A 159 17.55 5.80 -2.43
C SER A 159 17.83 5.60 -0.94
N VAL A 160 16.98 4.81 -0.28
CA VAL A 160 17.26 4.21 1.02
C VAL A 160 18.19 3.04 0.80
N GLU A 161 19.27 2.91 1.59
CA GLU A 161 20.20 1.79 1.51
C GLU A 161 19.51 0.48 1.89
N HIS A 162 18.97 0.44 3.09
CA HIS A 162 18.11 -0.62 3.61
C HIS A 162 17.14 -0.06 4.65
N GLY A 163 15.96 -0.68 4.79
CA GLY A 163 15.03 -0.39 5.87
C GLY A 163 13.85 -1.36 5.92
N LEU A 164 13.46 -1.75 7.13
CA LEU A 164 12.24 -2.50 7.40
C LEU A 164 11.15 -1.51 7.82
N TYR A 165 10.08 -1.43 7.05
CA TYR A 165 8.94 -0.52 7.29
C TYR A 165 7.73 -1.31 7.78
N ILE A 166 7.00 -0.73 8.72
CA ILE A 166 5.75 -1.29 9.26
C ILE A 166 4.58 -0.48 8.72
N LEU A 167 3.73 -1.13 7.95
CA LEU A 167 2.45 -0.61 7.47
C LEU A 167 1.31 -1.17 8.31
N ARG A 168 0.44 -0.31 8.83
CA ARG A 168 -0.71 -0.68 9.65
C ARG A 168 -2.01 -0.19 9.06
N GLY A 169 -3.07 -0.97 9.24
CA GLY A 169 -4.39 -0.56 8.79
C GLY A 169 -5.51 -1.43 9.35
N SER A 170 -6.73 -0.98 9.09
CA SER A 170 -7.95 -1.66 9.54
C SER A 170 -9.01 -1.62 8.45
N ILE A 171 -9.81 -2.67 8.36
CA ILE A 171 -10.99 -2.77 7.51
C ILE A 171 -12.21 -2.80 8.40
N ILE A 172 -13.04 -1.76 8.25
CA ILE A 172 -14.29 -1.61 9.03
C ILE A 172 -15.42 -2.31 8.27
N PRO A 173 -16.31 -3.07 8.95
CA PRO A 173 -17.46 -3.69 8.35
C PRO A 173 -18.39 -2.70 7.65
N GLY A 174 -18.99 -3.08 6.53
CA GLY A 174 -20.01 -2.31 5.84
C GLY A 174 -19.94 -2.39 4.33
N VAL A 175 -19.02 -1.66 3.69
CA VAL A 175 -19.01 -1.51 2.23
C VAL A 175 -17.93 -2.38 1.55
N ALA A 176 -16.97 -2.90 2.31
CA ALA A 176 -15.90 -3.72 1.77
C ALA A 176 -16.39 -5.16 1.56
N ALA A 177 -16.71 -5.47 0.34
CA ALA A 177 -16.80 -6.86 -0.12
C ALA A 177 -15.46 -7.23 -0.79
N LYS A 178 -15.03 -8.48 -0.63
CA LYS A 178 -13.81 -9.05 -1.20
C LYS A 178 -12.52 -8.68 -0.46
N ASN A 179 -12.44 -9.08 0.81
CA ASN A 179 -11.23 -8.96 1.64
C ASN A 179 -10.03 -9.67 1.02
N ASP A 180 -10.26 -10.77 0.28
CA ASP A 180 -9.21 -11.55 -0.38
C ASP A 180 -8.44 -10.72 -1.41
N LEU A 181 -9.15 -9.90 -2.20
CA LEU A 181 -8.49 -9.03 -3.18
C LEU A 181 -7.65 -7.93 -2.52
N LEU A 182 -8.13 -7.39 -1.38
CA LEU A 182 -7.36 -6.39 -0.64
C LEU A 182 -6.14 -7.02 0.02
N ARG A 183 -6.29 -8.23 0.58
CA ARG A 183 -5.18 -9.00 1.16
C ARG A 183 -4.14 -9.31 0.09
N GLU A 184 -4.55 -9.82 -1.06
CA GLU A 184 -3.68 -10.08 -2.21
C GLU A 184 -2.99 -8.81 -2.69
N SER A 185 -3.74 -7.71 -2.83
CA SER A 185 -3.16 -6.40 -3.17
C SER A 185 -2.14 -5.93 -2.14
N LEU A 186 -2.37 -6.16 -0.83
CA LEU A 186 -1.42 -5.80 0.23
C LEU A 186 -0.15 -6.63 0.20
N LEU A 187 -0.21 -7.87 -0.25
CA LEU A 187 0.97 -8.73 -0.42
C LEU A 187 1.82 -8.30 -1.63
N HIS A 188 1.16 -7.86 -2.71
CA HIS A 188 1.81 -7.69 -4.01
C HIS A 188 1.86 -6.25 -4.53
N PHE A 189 1.42 -5.23 -3.75
CA PHE A 189 1.37 -3.85 -4.24
C PHE A 189 2.72 -3.26 -4.67
N PRO A 190 3.90 -3.74 -4.19
CA PRO A 190 5.17 -3.23 -4.67
C PRO A 190 5.65 -3.89 -5.97
N ASP A 191 5.18 -5.11 -6.28
CA ASP A 191 5.79 -5.99 -7.29
C ASP A 191 5.80 -5.38 -8.69
N ASN A 192 4.71 -4.75 -9.09
CA ASN A 192 4.56 -4.11 -10.41
C ASN A 192 4.78 -2.58 -10.40
N ASP A 193 5.18 -2.00 -9.25
CA ASP A 193 5.51 -0.57 -9.15
C ASP A 193 6.98 -0.28 -9.48
N CYS A 194 7.49 -0.90 -10.53
CA CYS A 194 8.88 -0.79 -10.93
C CYS A 194 9.19 0.51 -11.65
N SER A 195 10.34 1.09 -11.36
CA SER A 195 10.88 2.27 -12.03
C SER A 195 12.40 2.34 -11.83
N SER A 196 13.06 3.30 -12.47
CA SER A 196 14.49 3.53 -12.22
C SER A 196 14.84 3.81 -10.76
N SER A 197 13.90 4.36 -9.98
CA SER A 197 14.07 4.62 -8.54
C SER A 197 13.61 3.47 -7.66
N ARG A 198 12.93 2.50 -8.22
CA ARG A 198 12.39 1.30 -7.57
C ARG A 198 12.61 0.11 -8.51
N PRO A 199 13.81 -0.43 -8.60
CA PRO A 199 14.06 -1.65 -9.37
C PRO A 199 13.19 -2.81 -8.88
N ALA A 200 12.90 -3.78 -9.74
CA ALA A 200 12.17 -4.97 -9.35
C ALA A 200 12.84 -5.68 -8.16
N GLY A 201 12.07 -6.14 -7.19
CA GLY A 201 12.57 -6.78 -5.98
C GLY A 201 13.24 -5.84 -4.96
N SER A 202 13.29 -4.53 -5.22
CA SER A 202 13.88 -3.56 -4.28
C SER A 202 12.93 -3.10 -3.18
N ILE A 203 11.65 -3.38 -3.30
CA ILE A 203 10.63 -3.16 -2.29
C ILE A 203 9.77 -4.40 -2.25
N GLU A 204 9.68 -5.05 -1.09
CA GLU A 204 8.95 -6.32 -0.94
C GLU A 204 8.15 -6.34 0.36
N VAL A 205 6.95 -6.89 0.31
CA VAL A 205 6.19 -7.26 1.51
C VAL A 205 6.70 -8.62 1.96
N ARG A 206 7.45 -8.65 3.07
CA ARG A 206 8.06 -9.87 3.62
C ARG A 206 7.06 -10.70 4.40
N ARG A 207 6.17 -10.02 5.14
CA ARG A 207 5.18 -10.66 5.99
C ARG A 207 3.95 -9.79 6.12
N LEU A 208 2.75 -10.40 6.07
CA LEU A 208 1.47 -9.76 6.33
C LEU A 208 0.77 -10.49 7.47
N TYR A 209 0.53 -9.79 8.57
CA TYR A 209 -0.32 -10.20 9.67
C TYR A 209 -1.74 -9.74 9.40
N TRP A 210 -2.69 -10.65 9.58
CA TRP A 210 -4.10 -10.44 9.29
C TRP A 210 -4.95 -10.95 10.44
N TRP A 211 -5.55 -10.03 11.20
CA TRP A 211 -6.36 -10.34 12.37
C TRP A 211 -7.84 -10.19 12.03
N GLU A 212 -8.58 -11.30 12.10
CA GLU A 212 -10.03 -11.35 11.92
C GLU A 212 -10.71 -11.36 13.28
N HIS A 213 -11.49 -10.32 13.59
CA HIS A 213 -12.26 -10.23 14.82
C HIS A 213 -13.61 -10.94 14.66
N PRO A 214 -14.24 -11.46 15.77
CA PRO A 214 -15.52 -12.13 15.68
C PRO A 214 -16.71 -11.17 15.40
N GLY A 215 -16.52 -9.86 15.58
CA GLY A 215 -17.60 -8.90 15.44
C GLY A 215 -17.17 -7.56 14.84
N LYS A 216 -18.15 -6.69 14.63
CA LYS A 216 -17.98 -5.38 13.96
C LYS A 216 -17.07 -4.42 14.70
N LEU A 217 -17.11 -4.40 16.02
CA LEU A 217 -16.29 -3.50 16.84
C LEU A 217 -14.90 -4.07 17.17
N GLY A 218 -14.74 -5.40 17.00
CA GLY A 218 -13.56 -6.13 17.43
C GLY A 218 -13.57 -6.37 18.96
N VAL A 219 -12.62 -7.21 19.43
CA VAL A 219 -12.49 -7.55 20.85
C VAL A 219 -11.58 -6.58 21.61
N CYS A 220 -10.74 -5.82 20.90
CA CYS A 220 -9.82 -4.85 21.49
C CYS A 220 -9.56 -3.68 20.52
N PRO A 221 -8.99 -2.56 21.00
CA PRO A 221 -8.59 -1.44 20.13
C PRO A 221 -7.51 -1.86 19.12
N PRO A 222 -7.49 -1.27 17.89
CA PRO A 222 -6.45 -1.56 16.90
C PRO A 222 -5.02 -1.32 17.40
N ALA A 223 -4.80 -0.32 18.25
CA ALA A 223 -3.50 -0.05 18.84
C ALA A 223 -2.96 -1.25 19.65
N MET A 224 -3.84 -1.96 20.36
CA MET A 224 -3.47 -3.17 21.08
C MET A 224 -3.13 -4.32 20.13
N VAL A 225 -3.88 -4.46 19.03
CA VAL A 225 -3.55 -5.42 17.97
C VAL A 225 -2.16 -5.15 17.40
N PHE A 226 -1.88 -3.91 17.04
CA PHE A 226 -0.59 -3.53 16.45
C PHE A 226 0.59 -3.62 17.43
N SER A 227 0.35 -3.56 18.73
CA SER A 227 1.40 -3.77 19.73
C SER A 227 1.74 -5.25 19.94
N SER A 228 0.94 -6.18 19.40
CA SER A 228 1.23 -7.61 19.50
C SER A 228 2.38 -8.06 18.59
N VAL A 229 2.73 -7.28 17.55
CA VAL A 229 3.88 -7.54 16.69
C VAL A 229 5.00 -6.57 17.04
N ILE A 230 6.15 -7.11 17.33
CA ILE A 230 7.36 -6.36 17.69
C ILE A 230 8.45 -6.75 16.69
N ALA A 231 9.08 -5.75 16.08
CA ALA A 231 10.24 -5.93 15.21
C ALA A 231 11.42 -5.15 15.80
N GLU A 232 12.46 -5.85 16.21
CA GLU A 232 13.65 -5.28 16.82
C GLU A 232 14.90 -5.55 15.99
N PRO A 233 15.79 -4.57 15.82
CA PRO A 233 17.03 -4.79 15.09
C PRO A 233 18.02 -5.60 15.94
N LEU A 234 18.59 -6.65 15.35
CA LEU A 234 19.63 -7.47 15.97
C LEU A 234 21.02 -6.80 15.92
N ARG A 235 21.14 -5.73 15.14
CA ARG A 235 22.38 -4.94 15.00
C ARG A 235 22.07 -3.45 14.83
N SER A 236 23.03 -2.59 15.12
CA SER A 236 22.86 -1.13 15.03
C SER A 236 22.61 -0.60 13.62
N ARG A 237 23.01 -1.35 12.58
CA ARG A 237 22.77 -1.04 11.16
C ARG A 237 22.32 -2.30 10.44
N PRO A 238 21.03 -2.60 10.47
CA PRO A 238 20.49 -3.71 9.70
C PRO A 238 20.71 -3.49 8.20
N ALA A 239 21.02 -4.57 7.47
CA ALA A 239 21.28 -4.56 6.04
C ALA A 239 20.39 -5.54 5.27
N SER A 240 19.60 -6.34 5.98
CA SER A 240 18.70 -7.33 5.42
C SER A 240 17.53 -7.61 6.37
N PHE A 241 16.50 -8.27 5.89
CA PHE A 241 15.36 -8.73 6.70
C PHE A 241 15.80 -9.66 7.84
N ALA A 242 16.81 -10.49 7.63
CA ALA A 242 17.36 -11.41 8.64
C ALA A 242 18.04 -10.69 9.83
N ASP A 243 18.30 -9.40 9.71
CA ASP A 243 18.88 -8.59 10.79
C ASP A 243 17.84 -8.04 11.78
N TYR A 244 16.59 -8.51 11.69
CA TYR A 244 15.52 -8.16 12.62
C TYR A 244 14.99 -9.42 13.31
N GLU A 245 14.78 -9.33 14.60
CA GLU A 245 13.97 -10.26 15.37
C GLU A 245 12.52 -9.81 15.34
N ILE A 246 11.63 -10.71 14.92
CA ILE A 246 10.20 -10.40 14.80
C ILE A 246 9.43 -11.39 15.65
N THR A 247 8.76 -10.87 16.66
CA THR A 247 7.91 -11.63 17.58
C THR A 247 6.46 -11.19 17.46
N ASN A 248 5.54 -12.10 17.73
CA ASN A 248 4.12 -11.77 17.81
C ASN A 248 3.47 -12.49 19.00
N ALA A 249 2.61 -11.77 19.71
CA ALA A 249 1.78 -12.32 20.78
C ALA A 249 0.38 -12.65 20.26
N GLU A 250 -0.21 -13.70 20.79
CA GLU A 250 -1.61 -14.03 20.52
C GLU A 250 -2.56 -13.07 21.21
N ILE A 251 -3.67 -12.75 20.54
CA ILE A 251 -4.75 -11.94 21.09
C ILE A 251 -5.96 -12.86 21.28
N PRO A 252 -6.40 -13.10 22.52
CA PRO A 252 -7.51 -13.98 22.80
C PRO A 252 -8.77 -13.57 22.05
N GLY A 253 -9.41 -14.51 21.36
CA GLY A 253 -10.64 -14.30 20.61
C GLY A 253 -10.47 -13.60 19.25
N VAL A 254 -9.25 -13.41 18.77
CA VAL A 254 -8.95 -12.91 17.42
C VAL A 254 -8.23 -13.99 16.61
N LYS A 255 -8.70 -14.26 15.42
CA LYS A 255 -8.03 -15.21 14.52
C LYS A 255 -6.90 -14.48 13.79
N LEU A 256 -5.66 -14.91 14.02
CA LEU A 256 -4.48 -14.43 13.30
C LEU A 256 -4.16 -15.37 12.14
N SER A 257 -3.97 -14.78 10.96
CA SER A 257 -3.36 -15.45 9.80
C SER A 257 -2.09 -14.67 9.42
N ILE A 258 -1.01 -15.39 9.17
CA ILE A 258 0.28 -14.81 8.77
C ILE A 258 0.58 -15.30 7.35
N PHE A 259 0.85 -14.36 6.46
CA PHE A 259 1.22 -14.63 5.07
C PHE A 259 2.66 -14.18 4.86
N GLU A 260 3.51 -15.09 4.36
CA GLU A 260 4.91 -14.83 4.06
C GLU A 260 5.13 -14.94 2.55
N ASN A 261 5.94 -14.04 2.01
CA ASN A 261 6.22 -14.03 0.58
C ASN A 261 7.44 -14.91 0.21
N ASP A 262 7.81 -15.85 1.10
CA ASP A 262 8.94 -16.76 0.90
C ASP A 262 8.56 -17.97 0.01
N THR A 263 8.18 -17.70 -1.24
CA THR A 263 7.86 -18.77 -2.22
C THR A 263 9.09 -19.58 -2.69
N LEU A 264 10.30 -19.27 -2.23
CA LEU A 264 11.53 -19.95 -2.66
C LEU A 264 12.11 -20.93 -1.65
N THR A 265 11.59 -21.04 -0.43
CA THR A 265 12.09 -21.99 0.57
C THR A 265 11.60 -23.43 0.36
N ALA A 266 10.60 -23.67 -0.48
CA ALA A 266 10.00 -24.98 -0.70
C ALA A 266 10.72 -25.85 -1.77
N VAL A 267 11.68 -25.31 -2.52
CA VAL A 267 12.35 -26.06 -3.61
C VAL A 267 13.69 -26.70 -3.19
N GLY A 268 14.18 -26.38 -1.99
CA GLY A 268 15.53 -26.76 -1.53
C GLY A 268 15.66 -28.11 -0.81
N ASN A 269 14.59 -28.80 -0.40
CA ASN A 269 14.67 -29.96 0.51
C ASN A 269 14.20 -31.31 -0.05
N SER A 270 14.16 -31.51 -1.36
CA SER A 270 13.81 -32.84 -1.91
C SER A 270 14.92 -33.48 -2.79
N ARG A 271 16.19 -33.28 -2.43
CA ARG A 271 17.29 -34.12 -2.97
C ARG A 271 18.37 -34.31 -1.91
N ARG A 272 18.14 -35.26 -0.98
CA ARG A 272 19.14 -36.14 -0.37
C ARG A 272 18.38 -37.24 0.34
N GLY A 273 18.25 -38.35 -0.32
CA GLY A 273 17.86 -39.64 0.14
C GLY A 273 18.29 -40.63 -0.91
#